data_beb5363dd8e95ee7de062dbb21d5f4a8
#
_entry.id   beb5363dd8e95ee7de062dbb21d5f4a8
#
_cell.length_a   1.000
_cell.length_b   1.000
_cell.length_c   1.000
_cell.angle_alpha   90.00
_cell.angle_beta   90.00
_cell.angle_gamma   90.00
#
_symmetry.space_group_name_H-M   'P 1'
#
loop_
_entity.id
_entity.type
_entity.pdbx_description
1 polymer ?
#
loop_
_entity_poly.entity_id
_entity_poly.type
_entity_poly.pdbx_seq_one_letter_code
_entity_poly.pdbx_strand_id
1 'polypeptide(L)'
;PIKSSAASDVYKRQQTRPSGSPDDGCPEALTTMQALQNVWDYLNRHELTALHTSTQIIIAPGYEYHIVRMMVTNFHQPQSTLLLLVSAFVHGDWRTIYDYALAHDFRFLSYGDSSLLIP
;
A
#
# COMPACT_ATOMS: atom_id res chain seq x y z
N PRO A 1 -0.15 -6.98 24.14
CA PRO A 1 -0.15 -6.58 22.76
C PRO A 1 -1.54 -6.73 22.17
N ILE A 2 -2.18 -5.60 21.89
CA ILE A 2 -3.48 -5.60 21.21
C ILE A 2 -3.21 -6.06 19.78
N LYS A 3 -3.63 -7.27 19.47
CA LYS A 3 -3.63 -7.75 18.10
C LYS A 3 -4.63 -6.88 17.33
N SER A 4 -4.14 -6.06 16.44
CA SER A 4 -4.93 -5.29 15.48
C SER A 4 -5.61 -6.26 14.50
N SER A 5 -6.56 -7.06 15.00
CA SER A 5 -7.26 -8.04 14.18
C SER A 5 -8.18 -7.36 13.17
N ALA A 6 -8.79 -6.22 13.51
CA ALA A 6 -9.78 -5.58 12.64
C ALA A 6 -9.17 -4.99 11.35
N ALA A 7 -8.08 -4.23 11.44
CA ALA A 7 -7.44 -3.68 10.24
C ALA A 7 -6.70 -4.74 9.42
N SER A 8 -6.08 -5.72 10.10
CA SER A 8 -5.37 -6.83 9.48
C SER A 8 -6.33 -7.83 8.81
N ASP A 9 -7.51 -8.07 9.39
CA ASP A 9 -8.48 -9.03 8.85
C ASP A 9 -9.24 -8.46 7.65
N VAL A 10 -9.53 -7.18 7.64
CA VAL A 10 -10.07 -6.48 6.46
C VAL A 10 -9.06 -6.55 5.32
N TYR A 11 -7.77 -6.42 5.63
CA TYR A 11 -6.69 -6.43 4.64
C TYR A 11 -6.42 -7.83 4.08
N LYS A 12 -6.37 -8.86 4.92
CA LYS A 12 -6.19 -10.25 4.49
C LYS A 12 -7.32 -10.76 3.60
N ARG A 13 -8.55 -10.32 3.84
CA ARG A 13 -9.70 -10.70 3.01
C ARG A 13 -9.63 -10.12 1.60
N GLN A 14 -8.97 -8.99 1.39
CA GLN A 14 -8.79 -8.42 0.05
C GLN A 14 -7.70 -9.15 -0.77
N GLN A 15 -6.69 -9.73 -0.11
CA GLN A 15 -5.59 -10.43 -0.80
C GLN A 15 -5.90 -11.88 -1.21
N THR A 16 -6.93 -12.51 -0.65
CA THR A 16 -7.22 -13.93 -0.86
C THR A 16 -8.39 -14.22 -1.81
N ARG A 17 -8.96 -13.20 -2.47
CA ARG A 17 -10.07 -13.44 -3.41
C ARG A 17 -9.56 -13.71 -4.82
N PRO A 18 -9.79 -14.93 -5.38
CA PRO A 18 -9.75 -15.15 -6.82
C PRO A 18 -10.93 -14.40 -7.46
N SER A 19 -10.67 -13.69 -8.53
CA SER A 19 -11.70 -13.06 -9.35
C SER A 19 -12.68 -14.14 -9.84
N GLY A 20 -13.92 -14.13 -9.36
CA GLY A 20 -14.95 -14.97 -9.97
C GLY A 20 -15.94 -15.70 -9.06
N SER A 21 -16.13 -15.32 -7.79
CA SER A 21 -17.24 -15.87 -6.98
C SER A 21 -18.42 -14.90 -6.94
N PRO A 22 -19.68 -15.39 -7.20
CA PRO A 22 -20.85 -14.57 -7.03
C PRO A 22 -21.11 -14.30 -5.54
N ASP A 23 -21.54 -13.12 -5.29
CA ASP A 23 -22.16 -12.45 -4.18
C ASP A 23 -22.63 -13.34 -3.01
N ASP A 24 -21.78 -13.52 -2.00
CA ASP A 24 -22.17 -13.96 -0.66
C ASP A 24 -21.85 -12.86 0.33
N GLY A 25 -22.80 -11.94 0.55
CA GLY A 25 -22.96 -11.15 1.78
C GLY A 25 -21.70 -10.54 2.41
N CYS A 26 -20.72 -10.08 1.62
CA CYS A 26 -19.60 -9.31 2.17
C CYS A 26 -20.12 -7.95 2.61
N PRO A 27 -19.79 -7.50 3.85
CA PRO A 27 -20.06 -6.13 4.23
C PRO A 27 -19.41 -5.22 3.18
N GLU A 28 -20.18 -4.24 2.68
CA GLU A 28 -19.72 -3.24 1.72
C GLU A 28 -18.31 -2.76 2.10
N ALA A 29 -17.42 -2.75 1.11
CA ALA A 29 -16.05 -2.29 1.34
C ALA A 29 -16.11 -0.87 1.94
N LEU A 30 -15.56 -0.72 3.15
CA LEU A 30 -15.53 0.57 3.85
C LEU A 30 -14.86 1.61 2.97
N THR A 31 -15.48 2.78 2.85
CA THR A 31 -14.80 3.93 2.25
C THR A 31 -13.63 4.37 3.13
N THR A 32 -12.65 5.06 2.54
CA THR A 32 -11.52 5.62 3.28
C THR A 32 -11.98 6.47 4.46
N MET A 33 -13.03 7.28 4.29
CA MET A 33 -13.60 8.10 5.35
C MET A 33 -14.19 7.26 6.48
N GLN A 34 -14.93 6.21 6.16
CA GLN A 34 -15.49 5.30 7.16
C GLN A 34 -14.39 4.57 7.94
N ALA A 35 -13.34 4.14 7.27
CA ALA A 35 -12.20 3.49 7.92
C ALA A 35 -11.48 4.44 8.90
N LEU A 36 -11.23 5.69 8.49
CA LEU A 36 -10.62 6.70 9.34
C LEU A 36 -11.54 7.09 10.49
N GLN A 37 -12.85 7.20 10.26
CA GLN A 37 -13.82 7.46 11.31
C GLN A 37 -13.84 6.34 12.36
N ASN A 38 -13.77 5.10 11.96
CA ASN A 38 -13.69 3.97 12.87
C ASN A 38 -12.44 4.02 13.76
N VAL A 39 -11.29 4.42 13.21
CA VAL A 39 -10.06 4.62 13.99
C VAL A 39 -10.24 5.76 14.99
N TRP A 40 -10.82 6.87 14.56
CA TRP A 40 -11.11 8.02 15.41
C TRP A 40 -12.04 7.66 16.57
N ASP A 41 -13.13 6.95 16.30
CA ASP A 41 -14.10 6.50 17.30
C ASP A 41 -13.46 5.52 18.28
N TYR A 42 -12.57 4.64 17.80
CA TYR A 42 -11.80 3.74 18.66
C TYR A 42 -10.90 4.51 19.62
N LEU A 43 -10.15 5.50 19.14
CA LEU A 43 -9.28 6.34 19.96
C LEU A 43 -10.08 7.09 21.03
N ASN A 44 -11.19 7.71 20.66
CA ASN A 44 -12.05 8.44 21.58
C ASN A 44 -12.67 7.52 22.64
N ARG A 45 -13.15 6.35 22.25
CA ARG A 45 -13.76 5.37 23.15
C ARG A 45 -12.79 4.85 24.22
N HIS A 46 -11.51 4.76 23.88
CA HIS A 46 -10.46 4.28 24.77
C HIS A 46 -9.62 5.41 25.38
N GLU A 47 -10.05 6.66 25.18
CA GLU A 47 -9.34 7.87 25.68
C GLU A 47 -7.86 7.90 25.26
N LEU A 48 -7.56 7.46 24.03
CA LEU A 48 -6.22 7.42 23.48
C LEU A 48 -5.96 8.64 22.60
N THR A 49 -4.75 9.20 22.70
CA THR A 49 -4.27 10.31 21.84
C THR A 49 -3.57 9.82 20.59
N ALA A 50 -3.15 8.57 20.57
CA ALA A 50 -2.45 7.96 19.44
C ALA A 50 -2.72 6.45 19.36
N LEU A 51 -2.74 5.93 18.13
CA LEU A 51 -2.81 4.50 17.87
C LEU A 51 -1.40 3.93 17.71
N HIS A 52 -0.98 3.09 18.67
CA HIS A 52 0.27 2.34 18.58
C HIS A 52 -0.03 0.91 18.16
N THR A 53 0.33 0.58 16.95
CA THR A 53 0.10 -0.76 16.38
C THR A 53 1.21 -1.15 15.44
N SER A 54 1.28 -2.42 15.07
CA SER A 54 2.21 -2.94 14.08
C SER A 54 1.44 -3.69 13.00
N THR A 55 1.99 -3.71 11.80
CA THR A 55 1.44 -4.45 10.68
C THR A 55 2.53 -5.26 9.99
N GLN A 56 2.13 -6.36 9.38
CA GLN A 56 2.98 -7.16 8.49
C GLN A 56 2.31 -7.18 7.14
N ILE A 57 2.85 -6.37 6.23
CA ILE A 57 2.27 -6.21 4.90
C ILE A 57 3.37 -6.28 3.84
N ILE A 58 3.07 -6.94 2.74
CA ILE A 58 3.80 -6.84 1.49
C ILE A 58 2.85 -6.27 0.46
N ILE A 59 3.20 -5.13 -0.12
CA ILE A 59 2.46 -4.52 -1.23
C ILE A 59 3.08 -5.05 -2.53
N ALA A 60 2.25 -5.67 -3.36
CA ALA A 60 2.64 -6.30 -4.61
C ALA A 60 1.65 -5.95 -5.72
N PRO A 61 1.98 -6.17 -7.00
CA PRO A 61 1.06 -5.95 -8.12
C PRO A 61 -0.32 -6.58 -7.86
N GLY A 62 -1.38 -5.81 -8.13
CA GLY A 62 -2.76 -6.15 -7.79
C GLY A 62 -3.27 -5.49 -6.50
N TYR A 63 -2.40 -4.83 -5.73
CA TYR A 63 -2.82 -4.02 -4.59
C TYR A 63 -3.40 -2.68 -5.05
N GLU A 64 -4.55 -2.30 -4.52
CA GLU A 64 -5.19 -1.01 -4.77
C GLU A 64 -4.88 -0.01 -3.66
N TYR A 65 -4.30 1.13 -4.05
CA TYR A 65 -4.02 2.22 -3.12
C TYR A 65 -5.27 3.08 -2.90
N HIS A 66 -5.76 3.13 -1.66
CA HIS A 66 -6.98 3.86 -1.32
C HIS A 66 -6.74 5.29 -0.88
N ILE A 67 -5.59 5.60 -0.31
CA ILE A 67 -5.27 6.91 0.29
C ILE A 67 -4.14 7.58 -0.47
N VAL A 68 -3.04 6.86 -0.72
CA VAL A 68 -1.85 7.41 -1.36
C VAL A 68 -2.11 7.69 -2.83
N ARG A 69 -1.87 8.93 -3.26
CA ARG A 69 -2.07 9.38 -4.65
C ARG A 69 -0.77 9.76 -5.35
N MET A 70 0.28 10.01 -4.58
CA MET A 70 1.61 10.33 -5.07
C MET A 70 2.64 9.66 -4.18
N MET A 71 3.76 9.26 -4.76
CA MET A 71 4.82 8.60 -4.02
C MET A 71 6.18 9.18 -4.41
N VAL A 72 6.96 9.58 -3.40
CA VAL A 72 8.38 9.91 -3.59
C VAL A 72 9.20 8.72 -3.15
N THR A 73 10.06 8.22 -4.02
CA THR A 73 10.89 7.07 -3.73
C THR A 73 12.22 7.14 -4.47
N ASN A 74 13.24 6.47 -3.94
CA ASN A 74 14.49 6.27 -4.66
C ASN A 74 14.32 5.12 -5.67
N PHE A 75 15.30 4.99 -6.57
CA PHE A 75 15.37 3.85 -7.47
C PHE A 75 15.92 2.63 -6.73
N HIS A 76 15.16 1.55 -6.73
CA HIS A 76 15.47 0.32 -6.00
C HIS A 76 16.10 -0.74 -6.91
N GLN A 77 16.82 -1.68 -6.30
CA GLN A 77 17.38 -2.82 -7.05
C GLN A 77 16.28 -3.73 -7.58
N PRO A 78 16.51 -4.37 -8.74
CA PRO A 78 15.68 -5.49 -9.21
C PRO A 78 15.56 -6.56 -8.12
N GLN A 79 14.42 -7.25 -8.07
CA GLN A 79 14.12 -8.32 -7.10
C GLN A 79 13.99 -7.85 -5.63
N SER A 80 13.91 -6.55 -5.35
CA SER A 80 13.59 -6.06 -4.02
C SER A 80 12.07 -6.01 -3.79
N THR A 81 11.65 -6.19 -2.54
CA THR A 81 10.23 -6.02 -2.16
C THR A 81 9.74 -4.59 -2.34
N LEU A 82 10.66 -3.61 -2.30
CA LEU A 82 10.36 -2.21 -2.56
C LEU A 82 9.99 -1.97 -4.03
N LEU A 83 10.57 -2.73 -4.97
CA LEU A 83 10.18 -2.66 -6.36
C LEU A 83 8.78 -3.24 -6.61
N LEU A 84 8.36 -4.22 -5.82
CA LEU A 84 6.97 -4.72 -5.86
C LEU A 84 5.97 -3.63 -5.48
N LEU A 85 6.29 -2.85 -4.45
CA LEU A 85 5.48 -1.70 -4.02
C LEU A 85 5.39 -0.64 -5.12
N VAL A 86 6.50 -0.28 -5.74
CA VAL A 86 6.54 0.66 -6.88
C VAL A 86 5.72 0.11 -8.05
N SER A 87 5.92 -1.16 -8.39
CA SER A 87 5.19 -1.82 -9.47
C SER A 87 3.67 -1.82 -9.25
N ALA A 88 3.24 -2.07 -8.01
CA ALA A 88 1.83 -1.98 -7.65
C ALA A 88 1.30 -0.54 -7.82
N PHE A 89 2.10 0.46 -7.44
CA PHE A 89 1.69 1.86 -7.49
C PHE A 89 1.53 2.40 -8.91
N VAL A 90 2.41 2.00 -9.84
CA VAL A 90 2.38 2.42 -11.25
C VAL A 90 1.70 1.39 -12.16
N HIS A 91 0.83 0.54 -11.61
CA HIS A 91 0.05 -0.46 -12.35
C HIS A 91 0.89 -1.37 -13.27
N GLY A 92 2.11 -1.68 -12.84
CA GLY A 92 3.04 -2.56 -13.57
C GLY A 92 4.01 -1.86 -14.51
N ASP A 93 3.88 -0.56 -14.77
CA ASP A 93 4.71 0.19 -15.73
C ASP A 93 6.08 0.64 -15.16
N TRP A 94 6.56 -0.03 -14.14
CA TRP A 94 7.83 0.31 -13.52
C TRP A 94 9.04 0.16 -14.46
N ARG A 95 8.95 -0.74 -15.46
CA ARG A 95 10.06 -0.98 -16.39
C ARG A 95 10.36 0.22 -17.26
N THR A 96 9.33 0.86 -17.82
CA THR A 96 9.48 2.08 -18.61
C THR A 96 10.18 3.18 -17.81
N ILE A 97 9.80 3.34 -16.54
CA ILE A 97 10.41 4.32 -15.64
C ILE A 97 11.88 3.99 -15.37
N TYR A 98 12.20 2.73 -15.12
CA TYR A 98 13.55 2.28 -14.79
C TYR A 98 14.47 2.27 -16.02
N ASP A 99 13.95 1.90 -17.19
CA ASP A 99 14.69 1.95 -18.47
C ASP A 99 15.06 3.40 -18.81
N TYR A 100 14.14 4.34 -18.59
CA TYR A 100 14.42 5.76 -18.71
C TYR A 100 15.53 6.22 -17.75
N ALA A 101 15.44 5.86 -16.50
CA ALA A 101 16.42 6.22 -15.48
C ALA A 101 17.83 5.69 -15.81
N LEU A 102 17.91 4.43 -16.27
CA LEU A 102 19.16 3.82 -16.69
C LEU A 102 19.76 4.50 -17.94
N ALA A 103 18.92 4.88 -18.89
CA ALA A 103 19.36 5.57 -20.10
C ALA A 103 19.86 7.00 -19.86
N HIS A 104 19.51 7.59 -18.71
CA HIS A 104 19.86 8.98 -18.35
C HIS A 104 20.80 9.07 -17.14
N ASP A 105 21.55 8.01 -16.84
CA ASP A 105 22.57 7.96 -15.79
C ASP A 105 22.05 8.29 -14.38
N PHE A 106 20.80 7.96 -14.07
CA PHE A 106 20.25 8.14 -12.73
C PHE A 106 20.93 7.18 -11.76
N ARG A 107 21.21 7.69 -10.58
CA ARG A 107 21.84 6.92 -9.50
C ARG A 107 20.79 6.18 -8.69
N PHE A 108 21.11 4.96 -8.34
CA PHE A 108 20.21 4.05 -7.62
C PHE A 108 20.55 3.97 -6.13
N LEU A 109 19.65 3.39 -5.35
CA LEU A 109 19.74 3.16 -3.91
C LEU A 109 19.63 4.43 -3.05
N SER A 110 19.94 4.30 -1.75
CA SER A 110 19.63 5.30 -0.73
C SER A 110 20.35 6.65 -0.92
N TYR A 111 21.47 6.65 -1.61
CA TYR A 111 22.23 7.88 -1.93
C TYR A 111 22.09 8.28 -3.41
N GLY A 112 21.14 7.70 -4.08
CA GLY A 112 20.84 7.94 -5.48
C GLY A 112 19.82 9.04 -5.69
N ASP A 113 19.34 9.10 -6.92
CA ASP A 113 18.31 10.04 -7.34
C ASP A 113 16.92 9.54 -6.86
N SER A 114 15.99 10.46 -6.73
CA SER A 114 14.61 10.18 -6.32
C SER A 114 13.64 10.42 -7.47
N SER A 115 12.55 9.69 -7.46
CA SER A 115 11.45 9.87 -8.40
C SER A 115 10.18 10.31 -7.66
N LEU A 116 9.41 11.18 -8.28
CA LEU A 116 8.03 11.45 -7.90
C LEU A 116 7.11 10.70 -8.86
N LEU A 117 6.38 9.74 -8.32
CA LEU A 117 5.43 8.92 -9.07
C LEU A 117 4.02 9.48 -8.91
N ILE A 118 3.36 9.72 -10.04
CA ILE A 118 1.96 10.20 -10.11
C ILE A 118 1.31 9.30 -11.18
N PRO A 119 0.62 8.22 -10.77
CA PRO A 119 -0.02 7.29 -11.70
C PRO A 119 -1.28 7.88 -12.32
#